data_075c8b44e883e43af63052ef8b402fea
#
_entry.id   075c8b44e883e43af63052ef8b402fea
#
_cell.length_a   1.000
_cell.length_b   1.000
_cell.length_c   1.000
_cell.angle_alpha   90.00
_cell.angle_beta   90.00
_cell.angle_gamma   90.00
#
_symmetry.space_group_name_H-M   'P 1'
#
loop_
_entity.id
_entity.type
_entity.pdbx_description
1 polymer ?
#
loop_
_entity_poly.entity_id
_entity_poly.type
_entity_poly.pdbx_seq_one_letter_code
_entity_poly.pdbx_strand_id
1 'polypeptide(L)'
;MALPYPEIRLKKGKEKSVLNFHPWIFSGALEKMPAQLNNGDTVTLLSHDGEILGTGLFHHSSIAVRLLAFSKVELNVTFWIQKLSNALQLRKNIHLFNNKETTAYRLVHGEGDGLSGLIIDIYGDCAVIQCHIKGMFRHRDIIAEALNNVFNQSINTIYDKSEDSFFENNESRFLKGEKQSEIIKENGHRFYVNWFEGQKTGFFIDQRENRRLLSNYCDSKNVINLFAYSGGFSIYALKSGAALVHSVDSSSRAENWANQNVQLNDAVNHQFFCEDVFTFLKETKNNYQLWVVDPPAFAKRLDAVRNSLLPGTTLRLIFFPPLLSTRPILHSSGILATSLRLGSGSIP
;
A
#
# COMPACT_ATOMS: atom_id res chain seq x y z
N MET A 1 6.10 -21.43 32.34
CA MET A 1 5.93 -22.53 31.35
C MET A 1 6.77 -22.21 30.16
N ALA A 2 7.49 -23.21 29.59
CA ALA A 2 8.23 -23.01 28.34
C ALA A 2 7.24 -22.77 27.20
N LEU A 3 7.41 -21.71 26.40
CA LEU A 3 6.62 -21.50 25.20
C LEU A 3 6.96 -22.64 24.22
N PRO A 4 5.95 -23.25 23.58
CA PRO A 4 6.12 -24.49 22.83
C PRO A 4 6.67 -24.29 21.41
N TYR A 5 7.29 -23.13 21.12
CA TYR A 5 7.77 -22.84 19.78
C TYR A 5 9.11 -23.53 19.49
N PRO A 6 9.25 -24.19 18.31
CA PRO A 6 10.52 -24.75 17.87
C PRO A 6 11.64 -23.70 17.88
N GLU A 7 12.84 -24.13 18.23
CA GLU A 7 14.02 -23.28 18.31
C GLU A 7 14.82 -23.32 17.02
N ILE A 8 15.25 -22.16 16.55
CA ILE A 8 16.16 -22.00 15.42
C ILE A 8 17.38 -21.22 15.90
N ARG A 9 18.59 -21.68 15.51
CA ARG A 9 19.85 -21.12 16.00
C ARG A 9 20.60 -20.40 14.88
N LEU A 10 21.21 -19.26 15.23
CA LEU A 10 22.10 -18.51 14.36
C LEU A 10 23.51 -19.13 14.35
N LYS A 11 24.21 -18.97 13.23
CA LYS A 11 25.67 -19.18 13.16
C LYS A 11 26.38 -18.17 14.04
N LYS A 12 27.53 -18.55 14.55
CA LYS A 12 28.42 -17.68 15.33
C LYS A 12 28.72 -16.38 14.59
N GLY A 13 28.51 -15.25 15.26
CA GLY A 13 28.75 -13.89 14.74
C GLY A 13 27.69 -13.36 13.79
N LYS A 14 26.50 -13.99 13.69
CA LYS A 14 25.36 -13.51 12.88
C LYS A 14 24.30 -12.78 13.69
N GLU A 15 24.53 -12.58 14.98
CA GLU A 15 23.60 -11.93 15.91
C GLU A 15 23.49 -10.41 15.71
N LYS A 16 24.53 -9.78 15.12
CA LYS A 16 24.65 -8.30 15.02
C LYS A 16 23.42 -7.62 14.42
N SER A 17 22.81 -8.20 13.39
CA SER A 17 21.60 -7.62 12.77
C SER A 17 20.41 -7.63 13.72
N VAL A 18 20.23 -8.70 14.48
CA VAL A 18 19.15 -8.84 15.46
C VAL A 18 19.37 -7.88 16.64
N LEU A 19 20.59 -7.78 17.13
CA LEU A 19 20.96 -6.85 18.21
C LEU A 19 20.77 -5.38 17.79
N ASN A 20 20.80 -5.08 16.50
CA ASN A 20 20.45 -3.78 15.92
C ASN A 20 18.97 -3.69 15.53
N PHE A 21 18.10 -4.55 16.06
CA PHE A 21 16.66 -4.57 15.84
C PHE A 21 16.22 -4.76 14.38
N HIS A 22 17.04 -5.43 13.54
CA HIS A 22 16.63 -5.79 12.19
C HIS A 22 15.71 -7.02 12.23
N PRO A 23 14.47 -6.95 11.71
CA PRO A 23 13.48 -8.02 11.88
C PRO A 23 13.70 -9.22 10.95
N TRP A 24 14.55 -9.13 9.93
CA TRP A 24 14.73 -10.19 8.96
C TRP A 24 15.99 -11.02 9.23
N ILE A 25 15.80 -12.33 9.33
CA ILE A 25 16.85 -13.29 9.45
C ILE A 25 16.96 -14.03 8.12
N PHE A 26 18.09 -13.85 7.45
CA PHE A 26 18.34 -14.51 6.19
C PHE A 26 18.76 -15.98 6.40
N SER A 27 18.39 -16.85 5.46
CA SER A 27 18.69 -18.29 5.51
C SER A 27 20.19 -18.59 5.70
N GLY A 28 21.06 -17.79 5.09
CA GLY A 28 22.51 -17.91 5.24
C GLY A 28 23.04 -17.64 6.66
N ALA A 29 22.26 -16.98 7.53
CA ALA A 29 22.61 -16.71 8.92
C ALA A 29 22.26 -17.85 9.87
N LEU A 30 21.40 -18.80 9.47
CA LEU A 30 21.00 -19.94 10.27
C LEU A 30 22.08 -21.03 10.28
N GLU A 31 22.25 -21.68 11.42
CA GLU A 31 23.17 -22.85 11.57
C GLU A 31 22.73 -23.95 10.62
N LYS A 32 21.44 -24.26 10.60
CA LYS A 32 20.81 -25.26 9.74
C LYS A 32 19.40 -24.79 9.37
N MET A 33 19.01 -25.00 8.12
CA MET A 33 17.60 -24.85 7.73
C MET A 33 16.79 -26.02 8.28
N PRO A 34 15.77 -25.75 9.12
CA PRO A 34 15.00 -26.83 9.76
C PRO A 34 14.02 -27.44 8.75
N ALA A 35 14.35 -28.66 8.28
CA ALA A 35 13.51 -29.36 7.28
C ALA A 35 12.14 -29.78 7.80
N GLN A 36 11.98 -29.91 9.13
CA GLN A 36 10.73 -30.34 9.78
C GLN A 36 9.72 -29.21 9.97
N LEU A 37 10.13 -27.94 9.79
CA LEU A 37 9.23 -26.80 9.93
C LEU A 37 8.52 -26.49 8.62
N ASN A 38 7.30 -25.99 8.75
CA ASN A 38 6.49 -25.54 7.63
C ASN A 38 6.52 -24.02 7.53
N ASN A 39 6.25 -23.50 6.31
CA ASN A 39 6.05 -22.07 6.12
C ASN A 39 4.95 -21.57 7.02
N GLY A 40 5.25 -20.55 7.81
CA GLY A 40 4.33 -19.92 8.74
C GLY A 40 4.39 -20.43 10.17
N ASP A 41 5.24 -21.42 10.48
CA ASP A 41 5.42 -21.86 11.86
C ASP A 41 6.03 -20.74 12.71
N THR A 42 5.51 -20.57 13.92
CA THR A 42 6.09 -19.67 14.91
C THR A 42 7.32 -20.31 15.54
N VAL A 43 8.41 -19.56 15.66
CA VAL A 43 9.70 -20.05 16.14
C VAL A 43 10.33 -19.11 17.16
N THR A 44 11.16 -19.68 18.04
CA THR A 44 12.07 -18.93 18.92
C THR A 44 13.45 -18.89 18.26
N LEU A 45 13.97 -17.67 18.03
CA LEU A 45 15.34 -17.48 17.51
C LEU A 45 16.34 -17.45 18.65
N LEU A 46 17.39 -18.25 18.53
CA LEU A 46 18.52 -18.31 19.47
C LEU A 46 19.82 -17.77 18.83
N SER A 47 20.69 -17.21 19.67
CA SER A 47 22.08 -16.97 19.33
C SER A 47 22.82 -18.29 19.11
N HIS A 48 24.08 -18.22 18.64
CA HIS A 48 24.96 -19.40 18.59
C HIS A 48 25.14 -20.04 19.97
N ASP A 49 25.25 -19.25 21.02
CA ASP A 49 25.47 -19.70 22.39
C ASP A 49 24.19 -20.13 23.14
N GLY A 50 23.02 -20.03 22.47
CA GLY A 50 21.70 -20.46 23.00
C GLY A 50 20.91 -19.39 23.72
N GLU A 51 21.34 -18.12 23.68
CA GLU A 51 20.55 -17.02 24.23
C GLU A 51 19.34 -16.72 23.33
N ILE A 52 18.21 -16.38 23.94
CA ILE A 52 16.98 -16.04 23.23
C ILE A 52 17.12 -14.65 22.61
N LEU A 53 16.97 -14.55 21.29
CA LEU A 53 17.04 -13.30 20.54
C LEU A 53 15.66 -12.79 20.11
N GLY A 54 14.64 -13.64 20.02
CA GLY A 54 13.32 -13.21 19.62
C GLY A 54 12.34 -14.32 19.27
N THR A 55 11.13 -13.91 18.95
CA THR A 55 10.04 -14.75 18.44
C THR A 55 9.61 -14.26 17.08
N GLY A 56 9.43 -15.15 16.11
CA GLY A 56 9.11 -14.79 14.73
C GLY A 56 8.45 -15.91 13.94
N LEU A 57 8.24 -15.66 12.66
CA LEU A 57 7.58 -16.55 11.71
C LEU A 57 8.59 -17.13 10.72
N PHE A 58 8.62 -18.46 10.63
CA PHE A 58 9.54 -19.18 9.76
C PHE A 58 9.01 -19.29 8.32
N HIS A 59 9.92 -19.26 7.34
CA HIS A 59 9.62 -19.46 5.94
C HIS A 59 10.82 -20.08 5.18
N HIS A 60 10.57 -21.07 4.33
CA HIS A 60 11.57 -21.63 3.43
C HIS A 60 11.87 -20.69 2.27
N SER A 61 12.59 -19.59 2.57
CA SER A 61 12.96 -18.56 1.58
C SER A 61 14.28 -17.89 1.96
N SER A 62 14.73 -16.92 1.17
CA SER A 62 15.92 -16.12 1.49
C SER A 62 15.79 -15.41 2.84
N ILE A 63 14.58 -14.88 3.19
CA ILE A 63 14.27 -14.37 4.52
C ILE A 63 13.62 -15.50 5.31
N ALA A 64 14.44 -16.27 6.04
CA ALA A 64 14.02 -17.49 6.69
C ALA A 64 13.19 -17.26 7.97
N VAL A 65 13.45 -16.17 8.72
CA VAL A 65 12.62 -15.80 9.88
C VAL A 65 12.33 -14.31 9.84
N ARG A 66 11.07 -13.95 10.10
CA ARG A 66 10.64 -12.58 10.34
C ARG A 66 10.28 -12.43 11.80
N LEU A 67 11.10 -11.69 12.54
CA LEU A 67 10.85 -11.42 13.96
C LEU A 67 9.68 -10.48 14.15
N LEU A 68 8.80 -10.84 15.09
CA LEU A 68 7.68 -10.02 15.55
C LEU A 68 7.97 -9.41 16.94
N ALA A 69 8.90 -10.05 17.68
CA ALA A 69 9.41 -9.54 18.94
C ALA A 69 10.90 -9.91 19.09
N PHE A 70 11.66 -9.02 19.73
CA PHE A 70 13.08 -9.22 20.08
C PHE A 70 13.22 -9.78 21.52
N SER A 71 12.26 -10.60 21.90
CA SER A 71 12.21 -11.32 23.15
C SER A 71 11.35 -12.57 23.00
N LYS A 72 11.38 -13.44 23.99
CA LYS A 72 10.50 -14.61 24.04
C LYS A 72 9.09 -14.15 24.41
N VAL A 73 8.14 -14.29 23.48
CA VAL A 73 6.73 -13.91 23.66
C VAL A 73 5.81 -14.97 23.09
N GLU A 74 4.62 -15.08 23.66
CA GLU A 74 3.53 -15.84 23.08
C GLU A 74 2.71 -14.95 22.14
N LEU A 75 2.44 -15.43 20.91
CA LEU A 75 1.64 -14.70 19.91
C LEU A 75 0.13 -14.89 20.17
N ASN A 76 -0.30 -14.58 21.40
CA ASN A 76 -1.70 -14.63 21.83
C ASN A 76 -2.42 -13.30 21.52
N VAL A 77 -3.72 -13.22 21.81
CA VAL A 77 -4.53 -12.02 21.53
C VAL A 77 -3.97 -10.76 22.21
N THR A 78 -3.43 -10.87 23.41
CA THR A 78 -2.84 -9.74 24.15
C THR A 78 -1.63 -9.17 23.42
N PHE A 79 -0.76 -10.03 22.84
CA PHE A 79 0.35 -9.60 22.01
C PHE A 79 -0.14 -8.78 20.81
N TRP A 80 -1.14 -9.27 20.09
CA TRP A 80 -1.69 -8.59 18.92
C TRP A 80 -2.39 -7.28 19.27
N ILE A 81 -3.14 -7.25 20.39
CA ILE A 81 -3.74 -6.01 20.91
C ILE A 81 -2.66 -4.97 21.17
N GLN A 82 -1.55 -5.34 21.83
CA GLN A 82 -0.46 -4.40 22.11
C GLN A 82 0.17 -3.85 20.82
N LYS A 83 0.44 -4.73 19.84
CA LYS A 83 1.03 -4.33 18.55
C LYS A 83 0.10 -3.39 17.77
N LEU A 84 -1.17 -3.73 17.66
CA LEU A 84 -2.17 -2.91 16.97
C LEU A 84 -2.44 -1.59 17.69
N SER A 85 -2.44 -1.60 19.02
CA SER A 85 -2.57 -0.37 19.84
C SER A 85 -1.41 0.59 19.59
N ASN A 86 -0.18 0.08 19.50
CA ASN A 86 0.99 0.90 19.19
C ASN A 86 0.87 1.51 17.78
N ALA A 87 0.46 0.71 16.79
CA ALA A 87 0.21 1.16 15.44
C ALA A 87 -0.89 2.25 15.40
N LEU A 88 -2.00 2.04 16.11
CA LEU A 88 -3.09 3.02 16.22
C LEU A 88 -2.62 4.30 16.92
N GLN A 89 -1.81 4.19 17.97
CA GLN A 89 -1.28 5.36 18.68
C GLN A 89 -0.43 6.24 17.74
N LEU A 90 0.39 5.63 16.87
CA LEU A 90 1.12 6.37 15.86
C LEU A 90 0.16 7.15 14.94
N ARG A 91 -0.95 6.51 14.47
CA ARG A 91 -1.95 7.16 13.60
C ARG A 91 -2.72 8.26 14.33
N LYS A 92 -2.94 8.13 15.64
CA LYS A 92 -3.47 9.22 16.48
C LYS A 92 -2.51 10.41 16.53
N ASN A 93 -1.23 10.16 16.75
CA ASN A 93 -0.20 11.22 16.85
C ASN A 93 -0.04 12.03 15.55
N ILE A 94 -0.28 11.41 14.41
CA ILE A 94 -0.25 12.08 13.09
C ILE A 94 -1.65 12.47 12.60
N HIS A 95 -2.66 12.52 13.48
CA HIS A 95 -4.02 13.00 13.24
C HIS A 95 -4.79 12.27 12.13
N LEU A 96 -4.53 10.99 11.91
CA LEU A 96 -5.29 10.17 10.97
C LEU A 96 -6.49 9.46 11.61
N PHE A 97 -6.42 9.16 12.90
CA PHE A 97 -7.52 8.52 13.62
C PHE A 97 -8.59 9.55 13.99
N ASN A 98 -9.88 9.19 13.83
CA ASN A 98 -11.05 10.05 14.05
C ASN A 98 -11.01 11.38 13.27
N ASN A 99 -10.35 11.40 12.13
CA ASN A 99 -10.31 12.55 11.26
C ASN A 99 -11.56 12.56 10.37
N LYS A 100 -12.38 13.63 10.48
CA LYS A 100 -13.63 13.77 9.72
C LYS A 100 -13.42 14.06 8.23
N GLU A 101 -12.27 14.58 7.87
CA GLU A 101 -11.90 14.92 6.48
C GLU A 101 -11.06 13.83 5.82
N THR A 102 -10.54 12.86 6.60
CA THR A 102 -9.77 11.72 6.08
C THR A 102 -10.13 10.48 6.87
N THR A 103 -11.05 9.67 6.33
CA THR A 103 -11.59 8.47 7.00
C THR A 103 -10.94 7.17 6.53
N ALA A 104 -9.94 7.26 5.64
CA ALA A 104 -9.17 6.13 5.17
C ALA A 104 -7.67 6.30 5.45
N TYR A 105 -7.06 5.27 6.03
CA TYR A 105 -5.62 5.29 6.32
C TYR A 105 -5.06 3.88 6.53
N ARG A 106 -3.75 3.73 6.34
CA ARG A 106 -3.03 2.51 6.66
C ARG A 106 -2.75 2.42 8.15
N LEU A 107 -3.41 1.45 8.81
CA LEU A 107 -3.20 1.17 10.22
C LEU A 107 -1.90 0.40 10.46
N VAL A 108 -1.61 -0.60 9.63
CA VAL A 108 -0.39 -1.42 9.74
C VAL A 108 0.35 -1.43 8.40
N HIS A 109 1.63 -1.13 8.44
CA HIS A 109 2.54 -1.13 7.29
C HIS A 109 3.73 -2.06 7.52
N GLY A 110 3.49 -3.34 7.63
CA GLY A 110 4.53 -4.36 7.69
C GLY A 110 5.61 -4.08 8.72
N GLU A 111 6.85 -4.04 8.25
CA GLU A 111 8.04 -3.80 9.04
C GLU A 111 8.03 -2.45 9.77
N GLY A 112 7.43 -1.42 9.18
CA GLY A 112 7.33 -0.09 9.80
C GLY A 112 6.55 -0.07 11.12
N ASP A 113 5.63 -1.02 11.31
CA ASP A 113 4.87 -1.20 12.56
C ASP A 113 5.33 -2.45 13.33
N GLY A 114 6.46 -3.08 12.94
CA GLY A 114 7.01 -4.28 13.57
C GLY A 114 6.13 -5.53 13.38
N LEU A 115 5.35 -5.57 12.27
CA LEU A 115 4.44 -6.66 11.90
C LEU A 115 4.74 -7.12 10.46
N SER A 116 5.98 -7.57 10.24
CA SER A 116 6.51 -7.98 8.94
C SER A 116 5.55 -8.87 8.16
N GLY A 117 5.18 -8.44 6.95
CA GLY A 117 4.27 -9.18 6.07
C GLY A 117 2.78 -8.98 6.35
N LEU A 118 2.40 -7.99 7.17
CA LEU A 118 1.01 -7.63 7.44
C LEU A 118 0.71 -6.19 6.96
N ILE A 119 -0.35 -6.03 6.20
CA ILE A 119 -0.96 -4.73 5.87
C ILE A 119 -2.37 -4.72 6.45
N ILE A 120 -2.74 -3.61 7.08
CA ILE A 120 -4.14 -3.35 7.47
C ILE A 120 -4.47 -1.92 7.07
N ASP A 121 -5.48 -1.78 6.20
CA ASP A 121 -6.02 -0.48 5.79
C ASP A 121 -7.43 -0.31 6.37
N ILE A 122 -7.69 0.88 6.90
CA ILE A 122 -8.99 1.27 7.44
C ILE A 122 -9.72 2.12 6.40
N TYR A 123 -10.99 1.81 6.16
CA TYR A 123 -11.91 2.52 5.28
C TYR A 123 -13.21 2.81 6.05
N GLY A 124 -13.29 3.97 6.70
CA GLY A 124 -14.42 4.29 7.60
C GLY A 124 -14.52 3.31 8.76
N ASP A 125 -15.59 2.51 8.78
CA ASP A 125 -15.85 1.47 9.78
C ASP A 125 -15.44 0.05 9.32
N CYS A 126 -14.68 -0.03 8.23
CA CYS A 126 -14.22 -1.29 7.64
C CYS A 126 -12.69 -1.40 7.72
N ALA A 127 -12.19 -2.62 7.92
CA ALA A 127 -10.78 -2.94 7.86
C ALA A 127 -10.52 -3.97 6.78
N VAL A 128 -9.49 -3.73 5.96
CA VAL A 128 -8.99 -4.70 4.98
C VAL A 128 -7.62 -5.18 5.42
N ILE A 129 -7.53 -6.47 5.70
CA ILE A 129 -6.28 -7.16 6.07
C ILE A 129 -5.68 -7.77 4.82
N GLN A 130 -4.37 -7.66 4.66
CA GLN A 130 -3.62 -8.36 3.62
C GLN A 130 -2.37 -8.98 4.21
N CYS A 131 -2.31 -10.30 4.20
CA CYS A 131 -1.15 -11.07 4.63
C CYS A 131 -0.29 -11.42 3.41
N HIS A 132 0.99 -11.05 3.46
CA HIS A 132 1.97 -11.36 2.41
C HIS A 132 2.80 -12.61 2.71
N ILE A 133 2.59 -13.25 3.86
CA ILE A 133 3.29 -14.47 4.26
C ILE A 133 2.32 -15.40 5.00
N LYS A 134 2.51 -16.71 4.81
CA LYS A 134 1.63 -17.74 5.38
C LYS A 134 1.53 -17.67 6.90
N GLY A 135 2.60 -17.23 7.58
CA GLY A 135 2.60 -17.07 9.04
C GLY A 135 1.63 -15.99 9.53
N MET A 136 1.55 -14.84 8.84
CA MET A 136 0.55 -13.82 9.15
C MET A 136 -0.85 -14.30 8.83
N PHE A 137 -1.04 -15.00 7.70
CA PHE A 137 -2.32 -15.55 7.32
C PHE A 137 -2.86 -16.55 8.37
N ARG A 138 -2.02 -17.41 8.94
CA ARG A 138 -2.41 -18.33 10.02
C ARG A 138 -2.86 -17.61 11.31
N HIS A 139 -2.45 -16.36 11.50
CA HIS A 139 -2.83 -15.55 12.65
C HIS A 139 -3.98 -14.57 12.36
N ARG A 140 -4.58 -14.58 11.16
CA ARG A 140 -5.56 -13.58 10.73
C ARG A 140 -6.79 -13.49 11.64
N ASP A 141 -7.28 -14.61 12.17
CA ASP A 141 -8.48 -14.64 13.03
C ASP A 141 -8.20 -13.97 14.38
N ILE A 142 -7.07 -14.29 15.01
CA ILE A 142 -6.65 -13.64 16.26
C ILE A 142 -6.25 -12.18 16.06
N ILE A 143 -5.74 -11.81 14.88
CA ILE A 143 -5.50 -10.41 14.47
C ILE A 143 -6.82 -9.66 14.33
N ALA A 144 -7.84 -10.27 13.72
CA ALA A 144 -9.18 -9.70 13.60
C ALA A 144 -9.85 -9.49 14.96
N GLU A 145 -9.73 -10.46 15.86
CA GLU A 145 -10.18 -10.34 17.26
C GLU A 145 -9.49 -9.17 17.98
N ALA A 146 -8.16 -9.10 17.89
CA ALA A 146 -7.37 -8.03 18.49
C ALA A 146 -7.75 -6.65 17.90
N LEU A 147 -7.99 -6.57 16.59
CA LEU A 147 -8.44 -5.35 15.90
C LEU A 147 -9.79 -4.87 16.46
N ASN A 148 -10.75 -5.77 16.63
CA ASN A 148 -12.05 -5.46 17.25
C ASN A 148 -11.89 -4.90 18.66
N ASN A 149 -11.00 -5.46 19.47
CA ASN A 149 -10.72 -4.97 20.84
C ASN A 149 -10.11 -3.57 20.80
N VAL A 150 -9.10 -3.33 19.94
CA VAL A 150 -8.39 -2.04 19.83
C VAL A 150 -9.32 -0.92 19.38
N PHE A 151 -10.31 -1.22 18.54
CA PHE A 151 -11.32 -0.27 18.06
C PHE A 151 -12.62 -0.25 18.87
N ASN A 152 -12.64 -0.88 20.04
CA ASN A 152 -13.83 -0.94 20.90
C ASN A 152 -15.09 -1.41 20.15
N GLN A 153 -14.95 -2.43 19.31
CA GLN A 153 -16.02 -3.03 18.49
C GLN A 153 -16.62 -2.09 17.43
N SER A 154 -15.99 -0.94 17.14
CA SER A 154 -16.50 0.02 16.12
C SER A 154 -16.20 -0.37 14.68
N ILE A 155 -15.37 -1.39 14.43
CA ILE A 155 -15.18 -1.96 13.11
C ILE A 155 -16.33 -2.91 12.80
N ASN A 156 -17.10 -2.61 11.76
CA ASN A 156 -18.27 -3.39 11.35
C ASN A 156 -17.93 -4.50 10.34
N THR A 157 -16.90 -4.30 9.53
CA THR A 157 -16.45 -5.32 8.57
C THR A 157 -14.95 -5.49 8.62
N ILE A 158 -14.49 -6.74 8.61
CA ILE A 158 -13.08 -7.12 8.45
C ILE A 158 -13.00 -8.07 7.27
N TYR A 159 -12.31 -7.66 6.21
CA TYR A 159 -12.14 -8.44 4.99
C TYR A 159 -10.67 -8.83 4.80
N ASP A 160 -10.41 -10.10 4.52
CA ASP A 160 -9.08 -10.63 4.22
C ASP A 160 -8.84 -10.64 2.72
N LYS A 161 -7.94 -9.79 2.26
CA LYS A 161 -7.51 -9.67 0.86
C LYS A 161 -6.13 -10.29 0.61
N SER A 162 -5.77 -11.30 1.37
CA SER A 162 -4.56 -12.08 1.14
C SER A 162 -4.62 -12.87 -0.17
N GLU A 163 -3.48 -13.40 -0.62
CA GLU A 163 -3.39 -14.19 -1.85
C GLU A 163 -4.27 -15.44 -1.81
N ASP A 164 -4.90 -15.77 -2.95
CA ASP A 164 -5.76 -16.94 -3.07
C ASP A 164 -5.07 -18.24 -2.68
N SER A 165 -3.76 -18.33 -2.92
CA SER A 165 -2.93 -19.49 -2.59
C SER A 165 -2.85 -19.83 -1.09
N PHE A 166 -3.28 -18.91 -0.21
CA PHE A 166 -3.29 -19.13 1.23
C PHE A 166 -4.59 -19.76 1.72
N PHE A 167 -5.70 -19.55 0.98
CA PHE A 167 -7.02 -20.06 1.36
C PHE A 167 -7.18 -21.54 0.99
N GLU A 168 -7.85 -22.26 1.86
CA GLU A 168 -8.38 -23.60 1.57
C GLU A 168 -9.76 -23.49 0.91
N ASN A 169 -10.24 -24.60 0.33
CA ASN A 169 -11.55 -24.62 -0.35
C ASN A 169 -12.68 -24.18 0.60
N ASN A 170 -13.48 -23.21 0.14
CA ASN A 170 -14.63 -22.61 0.87
C ASN A 170 -14.31 -21.78 2.10
N GLU A 171 -13.08 -21.37 2.32
CA GLU A 171 -12.72 -20.49 3.43
C GLU A 171 -13.18 -19.05 3.15
N SER A 172 -13.93 -18.47 4.10
CA SER A 172 -14.46 -17.11 3.94
C SER A 172 -13.34 -16.08 4.00
N ARG A 173 -13.43 -15.07 3.14
CA ARG A 173 -12.60 -13.86 3.22
C ARG A 173 -13.16 -12.81 4.20
N PHE A 174 -14.43 -12.93 4.59
CA PHE A 174 -15.02 -12.09 5.62
C PHE A 174 -14.76 -12.69 7.01
N LEU A 175 -13.91 -12.02 7.79
CA LEU A 175 -13.63 -12.35 9.19
C LEU A 175 -14.66 -11.70 10.13
N LYS A 176 -15.35 -10.64 9.63
CA LYS A 176 -16.50 -10.00 10.27
C LYS A 176 -17.30 -9.23 9.23
N GLY A 177 -18.64 -9.20 9.37
CA GLY A 177 -19.54 -8.45 8.47
C GLY A 177 -19.49 -8.96 7.03
N GLU A 178 -20.08 -8.20 6.11
CA GLU A 178 -20.24 -8.60 4.69
C GLU A 178 -20.07 -7.43 3.72
N LYS A 179 -19.71 -6.23 4.19
CA LYS A 179 -19.62 -5.03 3.38
C LYS A 179 -18.43 -5.15 2.40
N GLN A 180 -18.67 -4.86 1.13
CA GLN A 180 -17.67 -5.01 0.06
C GLN A 180 -17.06 -3.68 -0.41
N SER A 181 -17.70 -2.58 -0.05
CA SER A 181 -17.30 -1.23 -0.48
C SER A 181 -17.70 -0.18 0.54
N GLU A 182 -17.10 1.00 0.45
CA GLU A 182 -17.38 2.15 1.31
C GLU A 182 -17.21 3.45 0.53
N ILE A 183 -17.92 4.50 0.97
CA ILE A 183 -17.61 5.87 0.58
C ILE A 183 -16.76 6.49 1.67
N ILE A 184 -15.48 6.69 1.35
CA ILE A 184 -14.52 7.31 2.25
C ILE A 184 -14.33 8.79 1.95
N LYS A 185 -13.71 9.50 2.90
CA LYS A 185 -13.15 10.83 2.65
C LYS A 185 -11.62 10.79 2.67
N GLU A 186 -11.02 11.60 1.81
CA GLU A 186 -9.59 11.91 1.82
C GLU A 186 -9.40 13.42 1.58
N ASN A 187 -8.90 14.14 2.58
CA ASN A 187 -8.76 15.60 2.56
C ASN A 187 -10.06 16.32 2.12
N GLY A 188 -11.21 15.86 2.61
CA GLY A 188 -12.55 16.39 2.27
C GLY A 188 -13.17 15.83 0.98
N HIS A 189 -12.40 15.27 0.07
CA HIS A 189 -12.91 14.64 -1.16
C HIS A 189 -13.49 13.25 -0.87
N ARG A 190 -14.57 12.91 -1.54
CA ARG A 190 -15.24 11.61 -1.39
C ARG A 190 -14.77 10.62 -2.44
N PHE A 191 -14.56 9.36 -2.03
CA PHE A 191 -14.17 8.29 -2.94
C PHE A 191 -14.96 7.03 -2.63
N TYR A 192 -15.53 6.42 -3.68
CA TYR A 192 -16.02 5.05 -3.63
C TYR A 192 -14.82 4.09 -3.67
N VAL A 193 -14.74 3.23 -2.67
CA VAL A 193 -13.70 2.22 -2.56
C VAL A 193 -14.33 0.84 -2.48
N ASN A 194 -13.96 -0.02 -3.39
CA ASN A 194 -14.38 -1.42 -3.41
C ASN A 194 -13.15 -2.31 -3.19
N TRP A 195 -13.04 -2.91 -2.02
CA TRP A 195 -11.91 -3.79 -1.70
C TRP A 195 -12.10 -5.21 -2.23
N PHE A 196 -13.32 -5.63 -2.54
CA PHE A 196 -13.59 -6.94 -3.10
C PHE A 196 -13.02 -7.06 -4.53
N GLU A 197 -13.31 -6.09 -5.39
CA GLU A 197 -12.90 -6.08 -6.79
C GLU A 197 -11.69 -5.18 -7.11
N GLY A 198 -11.36 -4.24 -6.23
CA GLY A 198 -10.33 -3.24 -6.43
C GLY A 198 -8.91 -3.78 -6.35
N GLN A 199 -7.97 -2.99 -6.83
CA GLN A 199 -6.54 -3.29 -6.71
C GLN A 199 -6.03 -3.04 -5.29
N LYS A 200 -4.90 -3.64 -4.91
CA LYS A 200 -4.35 -3.59 -3.54
C LYS A 200 -5.45 -3.90 -2.51
N THR A 201 -5.60 -3.08 -1.50
CA THR A 201 -6.67 -3.17 -0.49
C THR A 201 -7.97 -2.47 -0.92
N GLY A 202 -8.03 -1.90 -2.13
CA GLY A 202 -9.20 -1.19 -2.70
C GLY A 202 -8.89 0.22 -3.18
N PHE A 203 -7.96 0.93 -2.53
CA PHE A 203 -7.55 2.28 -2.87
C PHE A 203 -6.04 2.50 -2.65
N PHE A 204 -5.44 3.44 -3.38
CA PHE A 204 -4.02 3.78 -3.27
C PHE A 204 -3.81 4.85 -2.19
N ILE A 205 -3.94 4.47 -0.92
CA ILE A 205 -3.82 5.39 0.24
C ILE A 205 -2.42 6.03 0.31
N ASP A 206 -1.40 5.34 -0.17
CA ASP A 206 -0.01 5.80 -0.22
C ASP A 206 0.19 7.04 -1.12
N GLN A 207 -0.73 7.28 -2.06
CA GLN A 207 -0.68 8.42 -2.98
C GLN A 207 -1.38 9.69 -2.45
N ARG A 208 -1.90 9.70 -1.21
CA ARG A 208 -2.64 10.84 -0.64
C ARG A 208 -1.89 12.16 -0.71
N GLU A 209 -0.65 12.17 -0.24
CA GLU A 209 0.15 13.41 -0.20
C GLU A 209 0.53 13.88 -1.61
N ASN A 210 0.72 12.94 -2.52
CA ASN A 210 0.97 13.24 -3.93
C ASN A 210 -0.26 13.86 -4.60
N ARG A 211 -1.46 13.32 -4.31
CA ARG A 211 -2.71 13.92 -4.78
C ARG A 211 -2.89 15.32 -4.22
N ARG A 212 -2.64 15.52 -2.93
CA ARG A 212 -2.71 16.83 -2.28
C ARG A 212 -1.71 17.82 -2.90
N LEU A 213 -0.50 17.38 -3.20
CA LEU A 213 0.49 18.23 -3.84
C LEU A 213 0.07 18.65 -5.25
N LEU A 214 -0.53 17.74 -6.04
CA LEU A 214 -1.05 18.03 -7.37
C LEU A 214 -1.99 19.23 -7.36
N SER A 215 -2.81 19.41 -6.33
CA SER A 215 -3.75 20.52 -6.18
C SER A 215 -3.11 21.89 -6.36
N ASN A 216 -1.85 22.06 -5.99
CA ASN A 216 -1.14 23.35 -6.10
C ASN A 216 -0.80 23.73 -7.55
N TYR A 217 -1.05 22.85 -8.51
CA TYR A 217 -0.61 23.03 -9.90
C TYR A 217 -1.74 23.02 -10.91
N CYS A 218 -2.99 22.76 -10.49
CA CYS A 218 -4.11 22.45 -11.40
C CYS A 218 -4.89 23.66 -11.89
N ASP A 219 -4.91 24.75 -11.13
CA ASP A 219 -5.80 25.88 -11.41
C ASP A 219 -5.72 26.36 -12.86
N SER A 220 -6.90 26.50 -13.49
CA SER A 220 -7.10 26.97 -14.86
C SER A 220 -6.35 26.15 -15.94
N LYS A 221 -5.96 24.90 -15.67
CA LYS A 221 -5.21 24.03 -16.61
C LYS A 221 -6.04 22.89 -17.15
N ASN A 222 -5.70 22.46 -18.37
CA ASN A 222 -6.09 21.17 -18.89
C ASN A 222 -5.12 20.12 -18.35
N VAL A 223 -5.67 19.14 -17.64
CA VAL A 223 -4.93 18.07 -16.96
C VAL A 223 -5.22 16.75 -17.63
N ILE A 224 -4.19 15.94 -17.85
CA ILE A 224 -4.36 14.53 -18.21
C ILE A 224 -3.85 13.63 -17.09
N ASN A 225 -4.67 12.65 -16.70
CA ASN A 225 -4.34 11.61 -15.72
C ASN A 225 -4.27 10.26 -16.43
N LEU A 226 -3.06 9.75 -16.64
CA LEU A 226 -2.77 8.48 -17.29
C LEU A 226 -2.65 7.36 -16.25
N PHE A 227 -3.16 6.16 -16.59
CA PHE A 227 -3.31 5.05 -15.65
C PHE A 227 -4.18 5.44 -14.47
N ALA A 228 -5.34 6.03 -14.79
CA ALA A 228 -6.12 6.82 -13.86
C ALA A 228 -6.78 6.00 -12.74
N TYR A 229 -6.96 4.68 -12.92
CA TYR A 229 -7.70 3.81 -12.01
C TYR A 229 -9.05 4.45 -11.62
N SER A 230 -9.39 4.55 -10.34
CA SER A 230 -10.63 5.17 -9.86
C SER A 230 -10.66 6.71 -9.89
N GLY A 231 -9.72 7.36 -10.60
CA GLY A 231 -9.70 8.81 -10.78
C GLY A 231 -9.25 9.61 -9.56
N GLY A 232 -8.50 9.02 -8.63
CA GLY A 232 -8.08 9.71 -7.41
C GLY A 232 -7.39 11.06 -7.67
N PHE A 233 -6.42 11.10 -8.57
CA PHE A 233 -5.74 12.35 -8.98
C PHE A 233 -6.68 13.30 -9.73
N SER A 234 -7.61 12.77 -10.52
CA SER A 234 -8.56 13.57 -11.30
C SER A 234 -9.49 14.37 -10.41
N ILE A 235 -9.99 13.79 -9.31
CA ILE A 235 -10.82 14.49 -8.34
C ILE A 235 -10.08 15.67 -7.71
N TYR A 236 -8.82 15.45 -7.29
CA TYR A 236 -8.01 16.54 -6.73
C TYR A 236 -7.75 17.64 -7.75
N ALA A 237 -7.47 17.30 -9.01
CA ALA A 237 -7.30 18.30 -10.06
C ALA A 237 -8.58 19.11 -10.31
N LEU A 238 -9.73 18.48 -10.46
CA LEU A 238 -11.01 19.13 -10.67
C LEU A 238 -11.39 20.06 -9.51
N LYS A 239 -11.27 19.57 -8.29
CA LYS A 239 -11.61 20.35 -7.08
C LYS A 239 -10.62 21.48 -6.79
N SER A 240 -9.49 21.52 -7.48
CA SER A 240 -8.45 22.57 -7.39
C SER A 240 -8.47 23.49 -8.61
N GLY A 241 -9.60 23.60 -9.33
CA GLY A 241 -9.79 24.57 -10.38
C GLY A 241 -9.25 24.21 -11.75
N ALA A 242 -8.96 22.91 -12.02
CA ALA A 242 -8.61 22.52 -13.39
C ALA A 242 -9.72 22.88 -14.38
N ALA A 243 -9.35 23.46 -15.53
CA ALA A 243 -10.31 23.84 -16.57
C ALA A 243 -10.93 22.62 -17.24
N LEU A 244 -10.14 21.56 -17.42
CA LEU A 244 -10.54 20.27 -17.97
C LEU A 244 -9.66 19.17 -17.39
N VAL A 245 -10.24 18.01 -17.08
CA VAL A 245 -9.49 16.82 -16.69
C VAL A 245 -9.89 15.63 -17.56
N HIS A 246 -8.93 15.06 -18.25
CA HIS A 246 -9.08 13.78 -18.94
C HIS A 246 -8.40 12.67 -18.16
N SER A 247 -9.13 11.57 -17.95
CA SER A 247 -8.61 10.33 -17.34
C SER A 247 -8.51 9.25 -18.40
N VAL A 248 -7.41 8.51 -18.42
CA VAL A 248 -7.19 7.40 -19.35
C VAL A 248 -6.79 6.15 -18.58
N ASP A 249 -7.54 5.07 -18.78
CA ASP A 249 -7.24 3.74 -18.25
C ASP A 249 -7.92 2.69 -19.13
N SER A 250 -7.32 1.53 -19.27
CA SER A 250 -7.87 0.45 -20.11
C SER A 250 -9.01 -0.33 -19.47
N SER A 251 -9.31 -0.09 -18.18
CA SER A 251 -10.30 -0.83 -17.40
C SER A 251 -11.65 -0.13 -17.39
N SER A 252 -12.69 -0.76 -17.93
CA SER A 252 -14.08 -0.28 -17.83
C SER A 252 -14.60 -0.17 -16.39
N ARG A 253 -14.07 -1.02 -15.51
CA ARG A 253 -14.35 -0.93 -14.07
C ARG A 253 -13.75 0.34 -13.46
N ALA A 254 -12.54 0.69 -13.85
CA ALA A 254 -11.89 1.94 -13.45
C ALA A 254 -12.70 3.16 -13.91
N GLU A 255 -13.20 3.15 -15.15
CA GLU A 255 -14.10 4.18 -15.68
C GLU A 255 -15.36 4.35 -14.83
N ASN A 256 -16.04 3.25 -14.50
CA ASN A 256 -17.25 3.28 -13.67
C ASN A 256 -16.97 3.93 -12.30
N TRP A 257 -15.87 3.54 -11.64
CA TRP A 257 -15.51 4.10 -10.34
C TRP A 257 -15.05 5.56 -10.44
N ALA A 258 -14.31 5.93 -11.47
CA ALA A 258 -13.90 7.32 -11.70
C ALA A 258 -15.12 8.21 -11.92
N ASN A 259 -16.09 7.81 -12.75
CA ASN A 259 -17.32 8.54 -12.99
C ASN A 259 -18.17 8.65 -11.72
N GLN A 260 -18.27 7.59 -10.91
CA GLN A 260 -18.92 7.65 -9.60
C GLN A 260 -18.23 8.63 -8.66
N ASN A 261 -16.90 8.66 -8.63
CA ASN A 261 -16.12 9.59 -7.81
C ASN A 261 -16.31 11.04 -8.26
N VAL A 262 -16.41 11.29 -9.56
CA VAL A 262 -16.75 12.62 -10.11
C VAL A 262 -18.11 13.08 -9.60
N GLN A 263 -19.13 12.21 -9.67
CA GLN A 263 -20.48 12.52 -9.18
C GLN A 263 -20.50 12.76 -7.67
N LEU A 264 -19.82 11.92 -6.86
CA LEU A 264 -19.75 12.07 -5.40
C LEU A 264 -19.16 13.41 -4.95
N ASN A 265 -18.33 14.04 -5.79
CA ASN A 265 -17.69 15.32 -5.50
C ASN A 265 -18.33 16.51 -6.21
N ASP A 266 -19.47 16.34 -6.88
CA ASP A 266 -20.13 17.38 -7.69
C ASP A 266 -19.11 18.05 -8.64
N ALA A 267 -18.20 17.25 -9.21
CA ALA A 267 -17.16 17.75 -10.10
C ALA A 267 -17.67 17.78 -11.55
N VAL A 268 -17.21 18.78 -12.29
CA VAL A 268 -17.56 19.00 -13.71
C VAL A 268 -16.28 19.04 -14.54
N ASN A 269 -16.44 19.11 -15.87
CA ASN A 269 -15.32 19.21 -16.81
C ASN A 269 -14.38 17.98 -16.76
N HIS A 270 -14.95 16.79 -16.60
CA HIS A 270 -14.23 15.52 -16.63
C HIS A 270 -14.67 14.68 -17.82
N GLN A 271 -13.71 14.01 -18.45
CA GLN A 271 -13.96 12.96 -19.42
C GLN A 271 -13.04 11.78 -19.14
N PHE A 272 -13.59 10.56 -19.18
CA PHE A 272 -12.83 9.32 -19.08
C PHE A 272 -12.72 8.66 -20.45
N PHE A 273 -11.54 8.13 -20.79
CA PHE A 273 -11.24 7.36 -21.98
C PHE A 273 -10.84 5.94 -21.57
N CYS A 274 -11.73 4.98 -21.84
CA CYS A 274 -11.50 3.58 -21.54
C CYS A 274 -10.71 2.92 -22.66
N GLU A 275 -9.41 3.19 -22.71
CA GLU A 275 -8.51 2.66 -23.75
C GLU A 275 -7.06 2.55 -23.26
N ASP A 276 -6.22 1.88 -24.06
CA ASP A 276 -4.78 1.82 -23.80
C ASP A 276 -4.14 3.20 -23.84
N VAL A 277 -3.38 3.54 -22.80
CA VAL A 277 -2.74 4.85 -22.65
C VAL A 277 -1.87 5.22 -23.85
N PHE A 278 -1.12 4.27 -24.42
CA PHE A 278 -0.23 4.56 -25.54
C PHE A 278 -0.99 4.74 -26.85
N THR A 279 -2.13 4.10 -27.02
CA THR A 279 -3.04 4.31 -28.14
C THR A 279 -3.65 5.71 -28.06
N PHE A 280 -4.21 6.07 -26.92
CA PHE A 280 -4.74 7.41 -26.67
C PHE A 280 -3.72 8.51 -26.98
N LEU A 281 -2.48 8.36 -26.51
CA LEU A 281 -1.42 9.37 -26.72
C LEU A 281 -1.02 9.55 -28.17
N LYS A 282 -1.20 8.54 -29.03
CA LYS A 282 -0.93 8.66 -30.47
C LYS A 282 -2.04 9.39 -31.22
N GLU A 283 -3.26 9.30 -30.74
CA GLU A 283 -4.46 9.78 -31.43
C GLU A 283 -4.95 11.13 -30.91
N THR A 284 -4.63 11.47 -29.65
CA THR A 284 -5.10 12.71 -29.04
C THR A 284 -4.46 13.94 -29.70
N LYS A 285 -5.30 14.92 -30.01
CA LYS A 285 -4.89 16.26 -30.47
C LYS A 285 -5.01 17.31 -29.36
N ASN A 286 -5.45 16.91 -28.19
CA ASN A 286 -5.66 17.81 -27.06
C ASN A 286 -4.31 18.29 -26.50
N ASN A 287 -4.27 19.55 -26.09
CA ASN A 287 -3.10 20.13 -25.44
C ASN A 287 -3.32 20.18 -23.93
N TYR A 288 -2.45 19.52 -23.17
CA TYR A 288 -2.48 19.46 -21.71
C TYR A 288 -1.28 20.20 -21.13
N GLN A 289 -1.53 21.09 -20.17
CA GLN A 289 -0.50 21.83 -19.47
C GLN A 289 0.03 21.06 -18.25
N LEU A 290 -0.70 20.03 -17.79
CA LEU A 290 -0.29 19.22 -16.64
C LEU A 290 -0.58 17.75 -16.92
N TRP A 291 0.43 16.93 -16.65
CA TRP A 291 0.37 15.48 -16.86
C TRP A 291 0.62 14.75 -15.56
N VAL A 292 -0.29 13.85 -15.20
CA VAL A 292 -0.14 12.89 -14.12
C VAL A 292 0.17 11.54 -14.75
N VAL A 293 1.29 10.93 -14.37
CA VAL A 293 1.74 9.65 -14.91
C VAL A 293 2.10 8.73 -13.75
N ASP A 294 1.21 7.77 -13.45
CA ASP A 294 1.37 6.79 -12.35
C ASP A 294 1.23 5.36 -12.91
N PRO A 295 2.21 4.88 -13.70
CA PRO A 295 2.12 3.59 -14.36
C PRO A 295 2.25 2.42 -13.36
N PRO A 296 1.67 1.23 -13.68
CA PRO A 296 1.90 0.03 -12.90
C PRO A 296 3.39 -0.35 -12.85
N ALA A 297 3.81 -1.02 -11.77
CA ALA A 297 5.22 -1.32 -11.42
C ALA A 297 6.04 -2.02 -12.54
N PHE A 298 5.38 -2.64 -13.51
CA PHE A 298 6.01 -3.32 -14.66
C PHE A 298 6.20 -2.45 -15.90
N ALA A 299 5.83 -1.16 -15.86
CA ALA A 299 5.96 -0.28 -17.02
C ALA A 299 7.43 0.11 -17.26
N LYS A 300 8.20 -0.76 -17.91
CA LYS A 300 9.51 -0.46 -18.53
C LYS A 300 9.40 0.55 -19.71
N ARG A 301 8.24 1.23 -19.87
CA ARG A 301 7.89 2.04 -21.04
C ARG A 301 7.72 3.52 -20.76
N LEU A 302 8.33 4.04 -19.71
CA LEU A 302 8.36 5.50 -19.47
C LEU A 302 8.95 6.28 -20.65
N ASP A 303 9.89 5.68 -21.37
CA ASP A 303 10.43 6.26 -22.61
C ASP A 303 9.37 6.41 -23.71
N ALA A 304 8.38 5.52 -23.79
CA ALA A 304 7.30 5.64 -24.76
C ALA A 304 6.36 6.82 -24.44
N VAL A 305 6.07 7.07 -23.16
CA VAL A 305 5.32 8.27 -22.75
C VAL A 305 6.11 9.53 -23.11
N ARG A 306 7.41 9.55 -22.83
CA ARG A 306 8.31 10.67 -23.14
C ARG A 306 8.37 10.95 -24.64
N ASN A 307 8.43 9.91 -25.47
CA ASN A 307 8.53 10.03 -26.93
C ASN A 307 7.18 10.40 -27.60
N SER A 308 6.06 10.22 -26.90
CA SER A 308 4.71 10.60 -27.39
C SER A 308 4.40 12.08 -27.16
N LEU A 309 5.32 12.85 -26.56
CA LEU A 309 5.13 14.26 -26.23
C LEU A 309 5.40 15.11 -27.48
N LEU A 310 4.49 16.03 -27.79
CA LEU A 310 4.65 16.96 -28.90
C LEU A 310 5.81 17.95 -28.63
N PRO A 311 6.66 18.26 -29.63
CA PRO A 311 7.70 19.27 -29.50
C PRO A 311 7.10 20.63 -29.13
N GLY A 312 7.68 21.30 -28.12
CA GLY A 312 7.25 22.64 -27.70
C GLY A 312 6.28 22.67 -26.50
N THR A 313 5.85 21.54 -25.97
CA THR A 313 5.00 21.49 -24.80
C THR A 313 5.84 21.74 -23.53
N THR A 314 5.48 22.77 -22.73
CA THR A 314 6.06 22.95 -21.39
C THR A 314 5.44 21.90 -20.48
N LEU A 315 6.13 20.78 -20.30
CA LEU A 315 5.64 19.64 -19.56
C LEU A 315 6.00 19.78 -18.07
N ARG A 316 5.01 19.78 -17.21
CA ARG A 316 5.20 19.48 -15.78
C ARG A 316 4.80 18.03 -15.55
N LEU A 317 5.77 17.12 -15.65
CA LEU A 317 5.60 15.71 -15.28
C LEU A 317 5.66 15.60 -13.76
N ILE A 318 4.58 15.13 -13.17
CA ILE A 318 4.59 14.67 -11.78
C ILE A 318 4.70 13.15 -11.86
N PHE A 319 5.94 12.64 -11.72
CA PHE A 319 6.18 11.22 -11.58
C PHE A 319 5.97 10.82 -10.13
N PHE A 320 5.17 9.80 -9.91
CA PHE A 320 5.08 9.10 -8.64
C PHE A 320 5.74 7.73 -8.82
N PRO A 321 7.05 7.59 -8.53
CA PRO A 321 7.65 6.26 -8.60
C PRO A 321 6.91 5.34 -7.63
N PRO A 322 6.61 4.09 -8.03
CA PRO A 322 6.08 3.12 -7.10
C PRO A 322 7.06 3.03 -5.93
N LEU A 323 6.55 3.11 -4.70
CA LEU A 323 7.34 2.87 -3.50
C LEU A 323 7.92 1.46 -3.64
N LEU A 324 9.23 1.38 -3.94
CA LEU A 324 9.95 0.12 -4.05
C LEU A 324 9.87 -0.61 -2.72
N SER A 325 9.14 -1.70 -2.69
CA SER A 325 8.81 -2.51 -1.53
C SER A 325 9.98 -3.34 -0.98
N THR A 326 11.25 -2.94 -1.14
CA THR A 326 12.38 -3.80 -0.74
C THR A 326 13.66 -3.14 -0.26
N ARG A 327 13.62 -1.91 0.26
CA ARG A 327 14.77 -1.44 1.09
C ARG A 327 14.31 -0.43 2.13
N PRO A 328 14.70 -0.55 3.41
CA PRO A 328 14.54 0.51 4.39
C PRO A 328 15.60 1.60 4.09
N ILE A 329 15.25 2.54 3.23
CA ILE A 329 16.00 3.78 3.11
C ILE A 329 15.03 4.87 3.52
N LEU A 330 15.34 5.52 4.62
CA LEU A 330 14.85 6.85 4.97
C LEU A 330 15.18 7.79 3.80
N HIS A 331 14.27 7.89 2.85
CA HIS A 331 14.24 8.99 1.92
C HIS A 331 12.84 9.58 1.96
N SER A 332 12.80 10.84 2.45
CA SER A 332 11.73 11.77 2.17
C SER A 332 11.24 11.56 0.73
N SER A 333 9.93 11.37 0.57
CA SER A 333 9.25 11.29 -0.72
C SER A 333 9.78 12.37 -1.65
N GLY A 334 10.74 12.01 -2.49
CA GLY A 334 11.33 12.88 -3.48
C GLY A 334 10.37 13.06 -4.63
N ILE A 335 9.62 14.14 -4.59
CA ILE A 335 8.87 14.61 -5.74
C ILE A 335 9.88 15.22 -6.70
N LEU A 336 10.18 14.53 -7.78
CA LEU A 336 10.89 15.11 -8.92
C LEU A 336 9.87 15.87 -9.78
N ALA A 337 9.58 17.11 -9.41
CA ALA A 337 8.98 18.06 -10.31
C ALA A 337 10.09 18.58 -11.25
N THR A 338 10.39 17.85 -12.32
CA THR A 338 11.33 18.32 -13.34
C THR A 338 10.57 19.10 -14.40
N SER A 339 10.76 20.41 -14.45
CA SER A 339 10.37 21.20 -15.62
C SER A 339 11.40 20.96 -16.73
N LEU A 340 11.09 20.06 -17.68
CA LEU A 340 11.87 19.90 -18.89
C LEU A 340 11.38 20.93 -19.91
N ARG A 341 12.18 21.99 -20.17
CA ARG A 341 12.06 22.75 -21.40
C ARG A 341 12.74 21.93 -22.52
N LEU A 342 11.96 21.40 -23.42
CA LEU A 342 12.49 20.89 -24.68
C LEU A 342 12.86 22.11 -25.55
N GLY A 343 14.10 22.52 -25.49
CA GLY A 343 14.63 23.55 -26.40
C GLY A 343 14.65 23.03 -27.84
N SER A 344 14.17 23.85 -28.75
CA SER A 344 14.42 23.68 -30.19
C SER A 344 15.91 23.97 -30.44
N GLY A 345 16.77 22.99 -30.22
CA GLY A 345 18.18 23.03 -30.53
C GLY A 345 18.46 22.06 -31.67
N SER A 346 18.65 22.60 -32.86
CA SER A 346 19.31 21.91 -33.96
C SER A 346 20.72 21.52 -33.51
N ILE A 347 21.00 20.22 -33.54
CA ILE A 347 22.34 19.68 -33.33
C ILE A 347 23.05 19.71 -34.70
N PRO A 348 24.31 20.18 -34.80
CA PRO A 348 25.10 20.13 -36.00
C PRO A 348 25.51 18.72 -36.40
#